data_d3f85b37b4babcfdaa45d1f0ea389a53
#
_entry.id   d3f85b37b4babcfdaa45d1f0ea389a53
#
_cell.length_a   1.000
_cell.length_b   1.000
_cell.length_c   1.000
_cell.angle_alpha   90.00
_cell.angle_beta   90.00
_cell.angle_gamma   90.00
#
_symmetry.space_group_name_H-M   'P 1'
#
loop_
_entity.id
_entity.type
_entity.pdbx_description
1 polymer ?
#
loop_
_entity_poly.entity_id
_entity_poly.type
_entity_poly.pdbx_seq_one_letter_code
_entity_poly.pdbx_strand_id
1 'polypeptide(L)'
;MSLEVFSLGTGGMMPLPGRFLTSVLLRRKGELFLFDCGEGTQVSLKMLNLSWKKISAIFISHMHADHVTGLPGLLMLSSQVDREDPLYIYGPQRLGEYIEASRRILDMYINYEIKFIPVEPGEIYRGEDFSINCFPLDHTKPCVGYSLVEDYRKGEFYPDKAMALVVPKGPKFGRLQRGESIVLDNGNVITPDMVMGEKRSGRKFSYVTDTLYFPEIADYVHDSDILFCEGLFEDELRESAWEKKHMTALEAAMVARDSRSEMLCLQHYSPRYSDRELKILLNEAKSIFPNTILTKDRMTFEIPLKD
;
A
#
# COMPACT_ATOMS: atom_id res chain seq x y z
N MET A 1 13.89 -9.37 5.28
CA MET A 1 12.57 -9.78 4.73
C MET A 1 12.13 -8.67 3.80
N SER A 2 11.81 -8.97 2.54
CA SER A 2 11.44 -7.96 1.53
C SER A 2 10.01 -7.45 1.76
N LEU A 3 9.81 -6.17 1.52
CA LEU A 3 8.51 -5.55 1.30
C LEU A 3 8.60 -4.93 -0.09
N GLU A 4 7.80 -5.45 -1.03
CA GLU A 4 7.89 -5.07 -2.44
C GLU A 4 6.55 -4.53 -2.91
N VAL A 5 6.61 -3.49 -3.72
CA VAL A 5 5.43 -2.86 -4.33
C VAL A 5 5.49 -3.02 -5.83
N PHE A 6 4.42 -3.46 -6.44
CA PHE A 6 4.28 -3.65 -7.88
C PHE A 6 3.18 -2.74 -8.40
N SER A 7 3.51 -1.87 -9.33
CA SER A 7 2.52 -1.10 -10.08
C SER A 7 1.94 -2.00 -11.17
N LEU A 8 0.70 -2.45 -11.04
CA LEU A 8 0.07 -3.35 -12.01
C LEU A 8 -0.61 -2.60 -13.14
N GLY A 9 -1.15 -1.43 -12.84
CA GLY A 9 -1.77 -0.53 -13.80
C GLY A 9 -1.71 0.90 -13.28
N THR A 10 -1.46 1.85 -14.16
CA THR A 10 -1.17 3.26 -13.85
C THR A 10 -2.10 4.27 -14.50
N GLY A 11 -3.06 3.81 -15.31
CA GLY A 11 -4.01 4.66 -15.99
C GLY A 11 -5.30 4.88 -15.22
N GLY A 12 -5.86 6.06 -15.34
CA GLY A 12 -7.23 6.39 -14.92
C GLY A 12 -8.20 6.40 -16.10
N MET A 13 -9.49 6.33 -15.83
CA MET A 13 -10.64 6.45 -16.74
C MET A 13 -10.78 5.32 -17.77
N MET A 14 -9.79 5.05 -18.63
CA MET A 14 -9.84 4.01 -19.65
C MET A 14 -8.47 3.38 -19.88
N PRO A 15 -8.38 2.06 -20.16
CA PRO A 15 -7.12 1.43 -20.46
C PRO A 15 -6.58 1.88 -21.81
N LEU A 16 -5.26 1.97 -21.91
CA LEU A 16 -4.54 2.24 -23.14
C LEU A 16 -3.60 1.07 -23.46
N PRO A 17 -3.20 0.89 -24.74
CA PRO A 17 -2.15 -0.06 -25.07
C PRO A 17 -0.87 0.18 -24.23
N GLY A 18 -0.52 -0.78 -23.36
CA GLY A 18 0.63 -0.69 -22.45
C GLY A 18 0.40 0.04 -21.13
N ARG A 19 -0.77 0.63 -20.90
CA ARG A 19 -1.17 1.30 -19.66
C ARG A 19 -2.54 0.79 -19.22
N PHE A 20 -2.54 -0.17 -18.29
CA PHE A 20 -3.75 -0.71 -17.69
C PHE A 20 -4.31 0.22 -16.61
N LEU A 21 -5.54 -0.07 -16.18
CA LEU A 21 -6.23 0.73 -15.17
C LEU A 21 -5.65 0.49 -13.77
N THR A 22 -5.88 1.46 -12.90
CA THR A 22 -5.27 1.59 -11.57
C THR A 22 -5.31 0.31 -10.75
N SER A 23 -4.14 -0.16 -10.39
CA SER A 23 -3.97 -1.31 -9.51
C SER A 23 -2.53 -1.38 -8.97
N VAL A 24 -2.37 -1.58 -7.68
CA VAL A 24 -1.07 -1.70 -7.00
C VAL A 24 -1.07 -2.96 -6.15
N LEU A 25 0.00 -3.75 -6.22
CA LEU A 25 0.15 -4.94 -5.38
C LEU A 25 1.33 -4.77 -4.44
N LEU A 26 1.13 -5.17 -3.21
CA LEU A 26 2.18 -5.25 -2.19
C LEU A 26 2.48 -6.72 -1.88
N ARG A 27 3.76 -7.09 -1.84
CA ARG A 27 4.22 -8.41 -1.40
C ARG A 27 4.99 -8.30 -0.10
N ARG A 28 4.51 -8.99 0.93
CA ARG A 28 5.12 -9.03 2.25
C ARG A 28 5.19 -10.47 2.77
N LYS A 29 6.39 -10.96 3.07
CA LYS A 29 6.60 -12.34 3.58
C LYS A 29 5.89 -13.43 2.74
N GLY A 30 5.70 -13.17 1.44
CA GLY A 30 5.02 -14.10 0.53
C GLY A 30 3.51 -13.91 0.39
N GLU A 31 2.88 -13.14 1.25
CA GLU A 31 1.48 -12.71 1.12
C GLU A 31 1.37 -11.55 0.13
N LEU A 32 0.26 -11.50 -0.57
CA LEU A 32 -0.05 -10.47 -1.56
C LEU A 32 -1.29 -9.68 -1.14
N PHE A 33 -1.15 -8.36 -1.14
CA PHE A 33 -2.21 -7.39 -0.83
C PHE A 33 -2.44 -6.51 -2.05
N LEU A 34 -3.64 -6.55 -2.60
CA LEU A 34 -3.99 -5.82 -3.82
C LEU A 34 -4.78 -4.56 -3.47
N PHE A 35 -4.35 -3.40 -3.97
CA PHE A 35 -5.01 -2.11 -3.83
C PHE A 35 -5.57 -1.70 -5.19
N ASP A 36 -6.88 -1.59 -5.28
CA ASP A 36 -7.70 -1.50 -6.47
C ASP A 36 -7.47 -2.64 -7.48
N CYS A 37 -8.43 -2.84 -8.35
CA CYS A 37 -8.43 -3.91 -9.34
C CYS A 37 -9.05 -3.42 -10.65
N GLY A 38 -8.38 -2.49 -11.31
CA GLY A 38 -8.77 -1.99 -12.62
C GLY A 38 -8.59 -3.02 -13.73
N GLU A 39 -9.11 -2.71 -14.91
CA GLU A 39 -9.00 -3.59 -16.07
C GLU A 39 -7.53 -3.81 -16.47
N GLY A 40 -7.15 -5.07 -16.69
CA GLY A 40 -5.79 -5.48 -17.03
C GLY A 40 -4.95 -5.93 -15.83
N THR A 41 -5.43 -5.81 -14.59
CA THR A 41 -4.74 -6.26 -13.38
C THR A 41 -4.24 -7.70 -13.51
N GLN A 42 -5.10 -8.63 -13.97
CA GLN A 42 -4.75 -10.04 -14.14
C GLN A 42 -3.69 -10.26 -15.22
N VAL A 43 -3.62 -9.40 -16.23
CA VAL A 43 -2.57 -9.46 -17.27
C VAL A 43 -1.22 -9.10 -16.68
N SER A 44 -1.14 -8.00 -15.92
CA SER A 44 0.08 -7.56 -15.23
C SER A 44 0.55 -8.61 -14.22
N LEU A 45 -0.35 -9.19 -13.42
CA LEU A 45 -0.02 -10.29 -12.50
C LEU A 45 0.61 -11.48 -13.25
N LYS A 46 0.04 -11.87 -14.38
CA LYS A 46 0.58 -12.95 -15.23
C LYS A 46 1.95 -12.62 -15.77
N MET A 47 2.14 -11.41 -16.29
CA MET A 47 3.42 -10.96 -16.87
C MET A 47 4.54 -10.88 -15.81
N LEU A 48 4.20 -10.58 -14.57
CA LEU A 48 5.14 -10.52 -13.44
C LEU A 48 5.33 -11.87 -12.73
N ASN A 49 4.70 -12.95 -13.20
CA ASN A 49 4.67 -14.26 -12.53
C ASN A 49 4.21 -14.19 -11.06
N LEU A 50 3.30 -13.27 -10.75
CA LEU A 50 2.68 -13.15 -9.45
C LEU A 50 1.43 -14.04 -9.40
N SER A 51 1.38 -14.91 -8.40
CA SER A 51 0.27 -15.87 -8.28
C SER A 51 -0.95 -15.20 -7.63
N TRP A 52 -2.04 -15.03 -8.37
CA TRP A 52 -3.32 -14.57 -7.81
C TRP A 52 -3.90 -15.51 -6.74
N LYS A 53 -3.52 -16.80 -6.72
CA LYS A 53 -3.86 -17.73 -5.62
C LYS A 53 -3.35 -17.23 -4.27
N LYS A 54 -2.23 -16.50 -4.25
CA LYS A 54 -1.58 -15.97 -3.04
C LYS A 54 -2.07 -14.59 -2.61
N ILE A 55 -3.05 -14.01 -3.29
CA ILE A 55 -3.64 -12.73 -2.85
C ILE A 55 -4.45 -13.01 -1.58
N SER A 56 -3.97 -12.51 -0.46
CA SER A 56 -4.62 -12.67 0.85
C SER A 56 -5.81 -11.74 1.00
N ALA A 57 -5.66 -10.49 0.53
CA ALA A 57 -6.73 -9.50 0.60
C ALA A 57 -6.67 -8.51 -0.58
N ILE A 58 -7.84 -7.97 -0.93
CA ILE A 58 -8.06 -6.92 -1.92
C ILE A 58 -8.69 -5.73 -1.20
N PHE A 59 -8.18 -4.53 -1.46
CA PHE A 59 -8.63 -3.26 -0.88
C PHE A 59 -9.07 -2.33 -2.00
N ILE A 60 -10.36 -2.09 -2.10
CA ILE A 60 -10.94 -1.22 -3.14
C ILE A 60 -11.20 0.16 -2.53
N SER A 61 -10.66 1.18 -3.17
CA SER A 61 -10.76 2.56 -2.72
C SER A 61 -12.17 3.14 -2.89
N HIS A 62 -12.75 2.97 -4.07
CA HIS A 62 -14.08 3.47 -4.41
C HIS A 62 -14.68 2.73 -5.62
N MET A 63 -15.92 3.10 -5.99
CA MET A 63 -16.72 2.37 -6.98
C MET A 63 -16.71 3.00 -8.38
N HIS A 64 -15.67 3.69 -8.81
CA HIS A 64 -15.50 4.01 -10.23
C HIS A 64 -15.02 2.77 -11.01
N ALA A 65 -15.40 2.71 -12.27
CA ALA A 65 -15.15 1.53 -13.10
C ALA A 65 -13.67 1.18 -13.24
N ASP A 66 -12.82 2.18 -13.39
CA ASP A 66 -11.38 2.04 -13.57
C ASP A 66 -10.64 1.50 -12.32
N HIS A 67 -11.34 1.37 -11.18
CA HIS A 67 -10.82 0.76 -9.96
C HIS A 67 -11.36 -0.64 -9.67
N VAL A 68 -12.44 -1.07 -10.36
CA VAL A 68 -13.12 -2.33 -9.99
C VAL A 68 -13.39 -3.27 -11.16
N THR A 69 -13.27 -2.83 -12.43
CA THR A 69 -13.66 -3.65 -13.60
C THR A 69 -12.83 -4.90 -13.80
N GLY A 70 -11.61 -4.96 -13.28
CA GLY A 70 -10.76 -6.15 -13.30
C GLY A 70 -11.17 -7.22 -12.28
N LEU A 71 -11.94 -6.83 -11.25
CA LEU A 71 -12.26 -7.71 -10.12
C LEU A 71 -13.03 -8.98 -10.52
N PRO A 72 -14.11 -8.94 -11.32
CA PRO A 72 -14.81 -10.16 -11.73
C PRO A 72 -13.90 -11.16 -12.44
N GLY A 73 -13.04 -10.70 -13.36
CA GLY A 73 -12.10 -11.55 -14.06
C GLY A 73 -11.06 -12.17 -13.12
N LEU A 74 -10.54 -11.41 -12.15
CA LEU A 74 -9.60 -11.92 -11.15
C LEU A 74 -10.24 -12.97 -10.24
N LEU A 75 -11.49 -12.76 -9.83
CA LEU A 75 -12.24 -13.73 -8.99
C LEU A 75 -12.44 -15.05 -9.74
N MET A 76 -12.81 -15.00 -11.02
CA MET A 76 -12.95 -16.20 -11.85
C MET A 76 -11.63 -16.95 -12.02
N LEU A 77 -10.53 -16.23 -12.28
CA LEU A 77 -9.20 -16.85 -12.42
C LEU A 77 -8.74 -17.50 -11.12
N SER A 78 -9.08 -16.96 -9.97
CA SER A 78 -8.74 -17.54 -8.66
C SER A 78 -9.40 -18.89 -8.43
N SER A 79 -10.58 -19.14 -9.02
CA SER A 79 -11.24 -20.45 -8.99
C SER A 79 -10.53 -21.50 -9.84
N GLN A 80 -9.84 -21.09 -10.91
CA GLN A 80 -9.17 -22.01 -11.86
C GLN A 80 -7.82 -22.52 -11.37
N VAL A 81 -7.31 -21.99 -10.26
CA VAL A 81 -6.00 -22.35 -9.68
C VAL A 81 -6.13 -23.06 -8.33
N ASP A 82 -7.27 -23.70 -8.08
CA ASP A 82 -7.57 -24.48 -6.89
C ASP A 82 -7.27 -23.67 -5.60
N ARG A 83 -7.84 -22.46 -5.51
CA ARG A 83 -7.78 -21.67 -4.30
C ARG A 83 -8.65 -22.33 -3.24
N GLU A 84 -8.10 -22.60 -2.07
CA GLU A 84 -8.82 -23.14 -0.91
C GLU A 84 -9.03 -22.08 0.18
N ASP A 85 -8.05 -21.17 0.35
CA ASP A 85 -8.10 -20.14 1.36
C ASP A 85 -9.16 -19.08 1.03
N PRO A 86 -9.88 -18.55 2.04
CA PRO A 86 -10.78 -17.42 1.85
C PRO A 86 -10.08 -16.22 1.22
N LEU A 87 -10.80 -15.49 0.36
CA LEU A 87 -10.37 -14.20 -0.16
C LEU A 87 -11.10 -13.08 0.58
N TYR A 88 -10.35 -12.24 1.29
CA TYR A 88 -10.89 -11.07 1.95
C TYR A 88 -10.93 -9.90 0.99
N ILE A 89 -12.07 -9.22 0.90
CA ILE A 89 -12.24 -8.03 0.05
C ILE A 89 -12.78 -6.90 0.90
N TYR A 90 -12.01 -5.83 1.00
CA TYR A 90 -12.30 -4.63 1.76
C TYR A 90 -12.67 -3.50 0.81
N GLY A 91 -13.65 -2.67 1.16
CA GLY A 91 -14.01 -1.52 0.35
C GLY A 91 -15.35 -0.89 0.73
N PRO A 92 -15.82 0.10 -0.05
CA PRO A 92 -17.11 0.76 0.19
C PRO A 92 -18.28 -0.22 0.20
N GLN A 93 -19.33 0.08 0.97
CA GLN A 93 -20.50 -0.81 1.15
C GLN A 93 -21.07 -1.36 -0.17
N ARG A 94 -21.13 -0.56 -1.24
CA ARG A 94 -21.66 -0.96 -2.55
C ARG A 94 -20.82 -2.02 -3.27
N LEU A 95 -19.57 -2.23 -2.85
CA LEU A 95 -18.70 -3.25 -3.45
C LEU A 95 -19.27 -4.65 -3.24
N GLY A 96 -19.88 -4.92 -2.08
CA GLY A 96 -20.54 -6.20 -1.80
C GLY A 96 -21.67 -6.49 -2.80
N GLU A 97 -22.50 -5.49 -3.08
CA GLU A 97 -23.57 -5.59 -4.10
C GLU A 97 -23.00 -5.88 -5.50
N TYR A 98 -21.90 -5.21 -5.85
CA TYR A 98 -21.22 -5.39 -7.14
C TYR A 98 -20.66 -6.81 -7.29
N ILE A 99 -20.03 -7.35 -6.26
CA ILE A 99 -19.51 -8.73 -6.24
C ILE A 99 -20.65 -9.72 -6.44
N GLU A 100 -21.72 -9.62 -5.66
CA GLU A 100 -22.86 -10.54 -5.73
C GLU A 100 -23.61 -10.42 -7.06
N ALA A 101 -23.82 -9.21 -7.56
CA ALA A 101 -24.44 -8.98 -8.87
C ALA A 101 -23.58 -9.57 -9.99
N SER A 102 -22.28 -9.37 -9.97
CA SER A 102 -21.34 -9.92 -10.96
C SER A 102 -21.38 -11.44 -10.95
N ARG A 103 -21.33 -12.07 -9.78
CA ARG A 103 -21.40 -13.53 -9.63
C ARG A 103 -22.67 -14.08 -10.25
N ARG A 104 -23.82 -13.48 -9.95
CA ARG A 104 -25.12 -13.92 -10.41
C ARG A 104 -25.32 -13.69 -11.93
N ILE A 105 -24.95 -12.49 -12.43
CA ILE A 105 -25.23 -12.10 -13.82
C ILE A 105 -24.28 -12.82 -14.79
N LEU A 106 -23.02 -13.02 -14.39
CA LEU A 106 -22.01 -13.68 -15.21
C LEU A 106 -21.97 -15.20 -14.98
N ASP A 107 -22.86 -15.73 -14.15
CA ASP A 107 -22.90 -17.16 -13.77
C ASP A 107 -21.50 -17.68 -13.34
N MET A 108 -20.83 -16.91 -12.48
CA MET A 108 -19.45 -17.17 -12.10
C MET A 108 -19.35 -18.38 -11.17
N TYR A 109 -18.63 -19.42 -11.62
CA TYR A 109 -18.26 -20.51 -10.74
C TYR A 109 -17.09 -20.07 -9.82
N ILE A 110 -17.37 -19.96 -8.53
CA ILE A 110 -16.39 -19.62 -7.48
C ILE A 110 -16.38 -20.77 -6.47
N ASN A 111 -15.24 -21.44 -6.34
CA ASN A 111 -15.06 -22.64 -5.48
C ASN A 111 -14.35 -22.33 -4.16
N TYR A 112 -14.21 -21.07 -3.80
CA TYR A 112 -13.61 -20.61 -2.54
C TYR A 112 -14.50 -19.56 -1.87
N GLU A 113 -14.29 -19.34 -0.59
CA GLU A 113 -15.06 -18.36 0.19
C GLU A 113 -14.57 -16.94 -0.15
N ILE A 114 -15.51 -16.02 -0.45
CA ILE A 114 -15.25 -14.59 -0.52
C ILE A 114 -15.84 -13.93 0.72
N LYS A 115 -15.00 -13.22 1.47
CA LYS A 115 -15.38 -12.45 2.66
C LYS A 115 -15.32 -10.96 2.35
N PHE A 116 -16.47 -10.37 2.07
CA PHE A 116 -16.57 -8.93 1.90
C PHE A 116 -16.67 -8.24 3.28
N ILE A 117 -15.89 -7.18 3.47
CA ILE A 117 -15.84 -6.37 4.68
C ILE A 117 -15.93 -4.89 4.28
N PRO A 118 -17.04 -4.21 4.60
CA PRO A 118 -17.14 -2.78 4.39
C PRO A 118 -16.14 -2.04 5.27
N VAL A 119 -15.52 -0.99 4.74
CA VAL A 119 -14.49 -0.22 5.45
C VAL A 119 -15.03 1.08 6.02
N GLU A 120 -14.53 1.42 7.19
CA GLU A 120 -14.65 2.71 7.84
C GLU A 120 -13.23 3.19 8.21
N PRO A 121 -12.99 4.53 8.32
CA PRO A 121 -11.68 5.05 8.68
C PRO A 121 -11.12 4.44 9.97
N GLY A 122 -9.85 4.02 9.93
CA GLY A 122 -9.14 3.38 11.04
C GLY A 122 -8.40 2.11 10.64
N GLU A 123 -8.02 1.28 11.61
CA GLU A 123 -7.39 -0.02 11.36
C GLU A 123 -8.44 -1.01 10.86
N ILE A 124 -8.25 -1.52 9.64
CA ILE A 124 -9.20 -2.44 8.98
C ILE A 124 -8.67 -3.86 8.84
N TYR A 125 -7.35 -4.03 8.94
CA TYR A 125 -6.69 -5.33 8.86
C TYR A 125 -5.51 -5.36 9.83
N ARG A 126 -5.38 -6.45 10.59
CA ARG A 126 -4.27 -6.69 11.50
C ARG A 126 -3.58 -8.00 11.16
N GLY A 127 -2.33 -7.92 10.74
CA GLY A 127 -1.43 -9.06 10.59
C GLY A 127 -0.66 -9.34 11.88
N GLU A 128 0.33 -10.24 11.82
CA GLU A 128 1.14 -10.60 12.99
C GLU A 128 1.98 -9.41 13.51
N ASP A 129 2.57 -8.63 12.60
CA ASP A 129 3.52 -7.55 12.89
C ASP A 129 3.32 -6.32 11.96
N PHE A 130 2.09 -6.11 11.49
CA PHE A 130 1.71 -4.95 10.68
C PHE A 130 0.21 -4.71 10.75
N SER A 131 -0.23 -3.52 10.38
CA SER A 131 -1.64 -3.19 10.16
C SER A 131 -1.85 -2.58 8.78
N ILE A 132 -3.11 -2.64 8.30
CA ILE A 132 -3.57 -1.82 7.18
C ILE A 132 -4.66 -0.91 7.73
N ASN A 133 -4.45 0.38 7.52
CA ASN A 133 -5.36 1.44 7.93
C ASN A 133 -6.02 2.04 6.70
N CYS A 134 -7.27 2.46 6.83
CA CYS A 134 -7.94 3.24 5.82
C CYS A 134 -8.24 4.65 6.33
N PHE A 135 -8.25 5.63 5.43
CA PHE A 135 -8.51 7.03 5.73
C PHE A 135 -9.38 7.65 4.63
N PRO A 136 -10.18 8.68 4.98
CA PRO A 136 -11.11 9.28 4.03
C PRO A 136 -10.38 10.10 2.96
N LEU A 137 -10.93 10.06 1.74
CA LEU A 137 -10.54 10.92 0.61
C LEU A 137 -11.78 11.67 0.11
N ASP A 138 -11.58 12.87 -0.46
CA ASP A 138 -12.66 13.71 -0.98
C ASP A 138 -12.80 13.54 -2.49
N HIS A 139 -13.68 12.63 -2.90
CA HIS A 139 -13.96 12.37 -4.31
C HIS A 139 -15.47 12.40 -4.61
N THR A 140 -15.85 12.24 -5.88
CA THR A 140 -17.25 12.25 -6.33
C THR A 140 -18.07 11.05 -5.84
N LYS A 141 -17.41 10.00 -5.39
CA LYS A 141 -17.97 8.83 -4.70
C LYS A 141 -17.32 8.68 -3.33
N PRO A 142 -17.95 8.00 -2.36
CA PRO A 142 -17.25 7.61 -1.13
C PRO A 142 -15.94 6.92 -1.49
N CYS A 143 -14.84 7.52 -1.07
CA CYS A 143 -13.49 7.12 -1.43
C CYS A 143 -12.59 7.06 -0.20
N VAL A 144 -11.68 6.09 -0.16
CA VAL A 144 -10.70 5.92 0.91
C VAL A 144 -9.31 5.66 0.34
N GLY A 145 -8.30 6.14 1.04
CA GLY A 145 -6.92 5.73 0.87
C GLY A 145 -6.53 4.67 1.87
N TYR A 146 -5.37 4.06 1.67
CA TYR A 146 -4.87 2.97 2.52
C TYR A 146 -3.41 3.18 2.89
N SER A 147 -3.02 2.70 4.08
CA SER A 147 -1.62 2.59 4.47
C SER A 147 -1.36 1.23 5.12
N LEU A 148 -0.32 0.52 4.65
CA LEU A 148 0.26 -0.60 5.38
C LEU A 148 1.38 -0.07 6.26
N VAL A 149 1.31 -0.38 7.56
CA VAL A 149 2.28 0.07 8.56
C VAL A 149 2.80 -1.13 9.32
N GLU A 150 4.10 -1.39 9.25
CA GLU A 150 4.74 -2.41 10.08
C GLU A 150 4.93 -1.92 11.52
N ASP A 151 4.80 -2.83 12.46
CA ASP A 151 5.05 -2.54 13.87
C ASP A 151 6.50 -2.12 14.12
N TYR A 152 6.74 -1.39 15.20
CA TYR A 152 8.08 -1.05 15.62
C TYR A 152 8.90 -2.31 15.87
N ARG A 153 10.11 -2.32 15.34
CA ARG A 153 11.10 -3.37 15.58
C ARG A 153 11.88 -3.08 16.85
N LYS A 154 12.36 -4.13 17.48
CA LYS A 154 13.25 -3.98 18.64
C LYS A 154 14.52 -3.23 18.24
N GLY A 155 15.03 -2.42 19.14
CA GLY A 155 16.31 -1.75 19.00
C GLY A 155 17.47 -2.73 18.86
N GLU A 156 18.62 -2.22 18.48
CA GLU A 156 19.85 -2.99 18.42
C GLU A 156 20.27 -3.46 19.82
N PHE A 157 20.69 -4.71 19.95
CA PHE A 157 21.27 -5.21 21.20
C PHE A 157 22.75 -4.87 21.25
N TYR A 158 23.19 -4.28 22.36
CA TYR A 158 24.58 -3.90 22.59
C TYR A 158 25.29 -4.92 23.52
N PRO A 159 26.00 -5.92 22.96
CA PRO A 159 26.70 -6.93 23.75
C PRO A 159 27.67 -6.34 24.77
N ASP A 160 28.34 -5.25 24.37
CA ASP A 160 29.34 -4.61 25.24
C ASP A 160 28.69 -3.96 26.47
N LYS A 161 27.52 -3.34 26.33
CA LYS A 161 26.75 -2.83 27.48
C LYS A 161 26.28 -3.97 28.37
N ALA A 162 25.83 -5.09 27.79
CA ALA A 162 25.43 -6.25 28.59
C ALA A 162 26.63 -6.86 29.36
N MET A 163 27.80 -6.96 28.73
CA MET A 163 29.01 -7.44 29.39
C MET A 163 29.49 -6.49 30.49
N ALA A 164 29.44 -5.18 30.30
CA ALA A 164 29.75 -4.18 31.32
C ALA A 164 28.85 -4.29 32.55
N LEU A 165 27.58 -4.76 32.35
CA LEU A 165 26.65 -5.06 33.44
C LEU A 165 26.79 -6.50 33.98
N VAL A 166 27.87 -7.18 33.65
CA VAL A 166 28.23 -8.55 34.12
C VAL A 166 27.18 -9.60 33.69
N VAL A 167 26.46 -9.36 32.58
CA VAL A 167 25.56 -10.36 32.00
C VAL A 167 26.42 -11.41 31.27
N PRO A 168 26.34 -12.70 31.62
CA PRO A 168 27.13 -13.73 30.95
C PRO A 168 26.59 -13.94 29.50
N LYS A 169 27.53 -14.13 28.54
CA LYS A 169 27.20 -14.48 27.18
C LYS A 169 26.38 -15.78 27.13
N GLY A 170 25.32 -15.82 26.34
CA GLY A 170 24.53 -17.02 26.18
C GLY A 170 23.03 -16.77 26.31
N PRO A 171 22.24 -17.70 26.88
CA PRO A 171 20.76 -17.62 26.90
C PRO A 171 20.20 -16.32 27.53
N LYS A 172 20.93 -15.70 28.49
CA LYS A 172 20.53 -14.43 29.11
C LYS A 172 20.50 -13.28 28.09
N PHE A 173 21.47 -13.25 27.12
CA PHE A 173 21.44 -12.28 26.02
C PHE A 173 20.17 -12.44 25.16
N GLY A 174 19.82 -13.68 24.79
CA GLY A 174 18.62 -13.96 24.02
C GLY A 174 17.33 -13.54 24.73
N ARG A 175 17.27 -13.68 26.06
CA ARG A 175 16.12 -13.19 26.85
C ARG A 175 15.98 -11.67 26.78
N LEU A 176 17.07 -10.94 26.99
CA LEU A 176 17.10 -9.47 26.86
C LEU A 176 16.71 -9.02 25.46
N GLN A 177 17.23 -9.68 24.42
CA GLN A 177 16.86 -9.42 23.02
C GLN A 177 15.36 -9.66 22.74
N ARG A 178 14.74 -10.62 23.43
CA ARG A 178 13.29 -10.84 23.34
C ARG A 178 12.44 -9.84 24.14
N GLY A 179 13.09 -8.95 24.91
CA GLY A 179 12.41 -7.95 25.73
C GLY A 179 12.11 -8.43 27.16
N GLU A 180 12.71 -9.55 27.60
CA GLU A 180 12.56 -10.08 28.95
C GLU A 180 13.64 -9.51 29.88
N SER A 181 13.24 -9.05 31.06
CA SER A 181 14.21 -8.72 32.11
C SER A 181 14.80 -9.99 32.70
N ILE A 182 16.04 -9.90 33.17
CA ILE A 182 16.75 -11.02 33.83
C ILE A 182 17.24 -10.59 35.22
N VAL A 183 17.38 -11.57 36.09
CA VAL A 183 18.02 -11.38 37.39
C VAL A 183 19.39 -12.07 37.35
N LEU A 184 20.44 -11.37 37.77
CA LEU A 184 21.77 -11.90 37.94
C LEU A 184 21.92 -12.61 39.28
N ASP A 185 22.97 -13.44 39.41
CA ASP A 185 23.21 -14.22 40.62
C ASP A 185 23.49 -13.34 41.87
N ASN A 186 23.92 -12.09 41.64
CA ASN A 186 24.10 -11.07 42.68
C ASN A 186 22.81 -10.31 43.05
N GLY A 187 21.65 -10.71 42.49
CA GLY A 187 20.37 -10.07 42.72
C GLY A 187 20.06 -8.85 41.84
N ASN A 188 20.98 -8.38 41.01
CA ASN A 188 20.74 -7.24 40.12
C ASN A 188 19.76 -7.62 39.02
N VAL A 189 18.77 -6.75 38.75
CA VAL A 189 17.82 -6.87 37.64
C VAL A 189 18.36 -6.08 36.46
N ILE A 190 18.53 -6.74 35.33
CA ILE A 190 18.89 -6.11 34.07
C ILE A 190 17.65 -6.10 33.15
N THR A 191 17.29 -4.92 32.72
CA THR A 191 16.13 -4.71 31.80
C THR A 191 16.62 -4.51 30.36
N PRO A 192 15.78 -4.81 29.35
CA PRO A 192 16.15 -4.66 27.94
C PRO A 192 16.64 -3.24 27.58
N ASP A 193 16.02 -2.20 28.10
CA ASP A 193 16.38 -0.80 27.85
C ASP A 193 17.81 -0.44 28.28
N MET A 194 18.39 -1.17 29.23
CA MET A 194 19.78 -0.95 29.68
C MET A 194 20.79 -1.39 28.62
N VAL A 195 20.40 -2.32 27.72
CA VAL A 195 21.32 -3.02 26.81
C VAL A 195 20.87 -3.01 25.36
N MET A 196 19.72 -2.43 25.09
CA MET A 196 19.17 -2.27 23.74
C MET A 196 19.12 -0.79 23.36
N GLY A 197 19.19 -0.53 22.07
CA GLY A 197 18.91 0.78 21.49
C GLY A 197 17.41 1.10 21.44
N GLU A 198 17.08 2.27 20.93
CA GLU A 198 15.71 2.68 20.71
C GLU A 198 15.00 1.73 19.73
N LYS A 199 13.67 1.65 19.85
CA LYS A 199 12.86 0.90 18.89
C LYS A 199 13.02 1.53 17.51
N ARG A 200 13.18 0.68 16.50
CA ARG A 200 13.30 1.10 15.10
C ARG A 200 11.93 1.09 14.43
N SER A 201 11.64 2.11 13.63
CA SER A 201 10.38 2.19 12.89
C SER A 201 10.22 0.98 11.97
N GLY A 202 8.99 0.52 11.84
CA GLY A 202 8.58 -0.35 10.76
C GLY A 202 8.51 0.41 9.45
N ARG A 203 8.34 -0.32 8.34
CA ARG A 203 8.15 0.28 7.01
C ARG A 203 6.71 0.70 6.83
N LYS A 204 6.50 1.76 6.04
CA LYS A 204 5.17 2.26 5.70
C LYS A 204 5.02 2.44 4.20
N PHE A 205 4.01 1.80 3.64
CA PHE A 205 3.50 2.02 2.30
C PHE A 205 2.18 2.76 2.38
N SER A 206 1.97 3.81 1.59
CA SER A 206 0.68 4.52 1.52
C SER A 206 0.20 4.63 0.08
N TYR A 207 -1.13 4.53 -0.08
CA TYR A 207 -1.85 4.58 -1.33
C TYR A 207 -2.95 5.63 -1.26
N VAL A 208 -2.75 6.72 -1.98
CA VAL A 208 -3.70 7.82 -2.16
C VAL A 208 -4.17 7.79 -3.61
N THR A 209 -5.44 7.55 -3.79
CA THR A 209 -6.07 7.51 -5.11
C THR A 209 -6.92 8.77 -5.32
N ASP A 210 -7.94 8.71 -6.12
CA ASP A 210 -8.81 9.80 -6.58
C ASP A 210 -9.29 10.68 -5.43
N THR A 211 -8.84 11.92 -5.40
CA THR A 211 -9.21 12.88 -4.35
C THR A 211 -8.91 14.32 -4.76
N LEU A 212 -9.75 15.23 -4.31
CA LEU A 212 -9.38 16.64 -4.22
C LEU A 212 -8.22 16.79 -3.24
N TYR A 213 -7.30 17.70 -3.53
CA TYR A 213 -6.25 18.05 -2.57
C TYR A 213 -6.83 18.71 -1.31
N PHE A 214 -6.43 18.23 -0.15
CA PHE A 214 -6.62 18.87 1.16
C PHE A 214 -5.42 18.56 2.07
N PRO A 215 -5.02 19.49 2.95
CA PRO A 215 -3.77 19.38 3.71
C PRO A 215 -3.68 18.15 4.60
N GLU A 216 -4.80 17.68 5.16
CA GLU A 216 -4.87 16.58 6.12
C GLU A 216 -4.47 15.22 5.51
N ILE A 217 -4.43 15.11 4.17
CA ILE A 217 -3.89 13.91 3.52
C ILE A 217 -2.45 13.65 3.99
N ALA A 218 -1.66 14.71 4.21
CA ALA A 218 -0.28 14.59 4.67
C ALA A 218 -0.17 13.89 6.04
N ASP A 219 -1.13 14.11 6.93
CA ASP A 219 -1.15 13.47 8.25
C ASP A 219 -1.42 11.97 8.14
N TYR A 220 -2.34 11.55 7.25
CA TYR A 220 -2.65 10.14 7.05
C TYR A 220 -1.46 9.35 6.50
N VAL A 221 -0.69 9.96 5.60
CA VAL A 221 0.43 9.29 4.92
C VAL A 221 1.80 9.68 5.49
N HIS A 222 1.83 10.35 6.66
CA HIS A 222 3.04 10.83 7.31
C HIS A 222 4.12 9.75 7.44
N ASP A 223 5.39 10.11 7.15
CA ASP A 223 6.57 9.24 7.20
C ASP A 223 6.44 7.96 6.34
N SER A 224 5.75 8.00 5.20
CA SER A 224 5.71 6.86 4.26
C SER A 224 7.06 6.65 3.60
N ASP A 225 7.54 5.41 3.57
CA ASP A 225 8.74 5.05 2.78
C ASP A 225 8.46 5.17 1.28
N ILE A 226 7.26 4.75 0.87
CA ILE A 226 6.75 4.94 -0.50
C ILE A 226 5.30 5.41 -0.42
N LEU A 227 5.02 6.52 -1.07
CA LEU A 227 3.70 7.05 -1.29
C LEU A 227 3.32 6.87 -2.77
N PHE A 228 2.36 6.01 -3.06
CA PHE A 228 1.66 5.99 -4.34
C PHE A 228 0.53 7.01 -4.29
N CYS A 229 0.55 7.98 -5.18
CA CYS A 229 -0.43 9.05 -5.19
C CYS A 229 -0.90 9.33 -6.61
N GLU A 230 -2.20 9.65 -6.78
CA GLU A 230 -2.69 10.15 -8.04
C GLU A 230 -1.98 11.45 -8.44
N GLY A 231 -1.91 11.70 -9.73
CA GLY A 231 -1.47 12.94 -10.32
C GLY A 231 -2.09 13.03 -11.71
N LEU A 232 -3.43 13.09 -11.74
CA LEU A 232 -4.21 12.94 -12.99
C LEU A 232 -3.93 14.07 -13.97
N PHE A 233 -3.64 15.29 -13.47
CA PHE A 233 -3.54 16.52 -14.24
C PHE A 233 -2.20 17.25 -14.04
N GLU A 234 -1.78 18.00 -15.05
CA GLU A 234 -0.81 19.08 -14.93
C GLU A 234 -1.40 20.31 -14.24
N ASP A 235 -0.58 21.19 -13.68
CA ASP A 235 -1.02 22.31 -12.85
C ASP A 235 -1.81 23.38 -13.63
N GLU A 236 -1.56 23.54 -14.93
CA GLU A 236 -2.37 24.39 -15.81
C GLU A 236 -3.85 23.97 -15.83
N LEU A 237 -4.15 22.71 -15.53
CA LEU A 237 -5.51 22.16 -15.51
C LEU A 237 -6.07 22.01 -14.09
N ARG A 238 -5.54 22.73 -13.10
CA ARG A 238 -5.92 22.66 -11.69
C ARG A 238 -7.42 22.87 -11.47
N GLU A 239 -8.04 23.84 -12.14
CA GLU A 239 -9.48 24.07 -12.03
C GLU A 239 -10.28 22.85 -12.49
N SER A 240 -9.88 22.23 -13.60
CA SER A 240 -10.50 20.99 -14.09
C SER A 240 -10.27 19.80 -13.15
N ALA A 241 -9.11 19.75 -12.49
CA ALA A 241 -8.83 18.75 -11.46
C ALA A 241 -9.81 18.90 -10.28
N TRP A 242 -9.96 20.11 -9.77
CA TRP A 242 -10.85 20.43 -8.65
C TRP A 242 -12.33 20.15 -8.94
N GLU A 243 -12.81 20.55 -10.11
CA GLU A 243 -14.19 20.26 -10.54
C GLU A 243 -14.50 18.77 -10.55
N LYS A 244 -13.52 17.94 -10.88
CA LYS A 244 -13.64 16.48 -10.95
C LYS A 244 -13.20 15.79 -9.67
N LYS A 245 -12.80 16.56 -8.66
CA LYS A 245 -12.23 16.07 -7.40
C LYS A 245 -11.03 15.14 -7.60
N HIS A 246 -10.03 15.65 -8.31
CA HIS A 246 -8.72 15.04 -8.50
C HIS A 246 -7.61 16.01 -8.13
N MET A 247 -6.39 15.51 -8.02
CA MET A 247 -5.18 16.30 -7.80
C MET A 247 -4.40 16.53 -9.10
N THR A 248 -3.64 17.63 -9.10
CA THR A 248 -2.53 17.81 -10.02
C THR A 248 -1.29 17.07 -9.51
N ALA A 249 -0.35 16.79 -10.40
CA ALA A 249 0.94 16.20 -10.02
C ALA A 249 1.74 17.09 -9.04
N LEU A 250 1.57 18.40 -9.14
CA LEU A 250 2.17 19.36 -8.22
C LEU A 250 1.57 19.22 -6.81
N GLU A 251 0.23 19.10 -6.69
CA GLU A 251 -0.45 18.91 -5.41
C GLU A 251 -0.07 17.56 -4.77
N ALA A 252 0.04 16.48 -5.56
CA ALA A 252 0.55 15.20 -5.08
C ALA A 252 1.97 15.32 -4.48
N ALA A 253 2.82 16.13 -5.12
CA ALA A 253 4.17 16.41 -4.61
C ALA A 253 4.16 17.27 -3.34
N MET A 254 3.19 18.17 -3.16
CA MET A 254 2.99 18.88 -1.89
C MET A 254 2.62 17.91 -0.77
N VAL A 255 1.70 16.96 -1.02
CA VAL A 255 1.38 15.90 -0.04
C VAL A 255 2.63 15.12 0.34
N ALA A 256 3.45 14.70 -0.63
CA ALA A 256 4.68 13.93 -0.36
C ALA A 256 5.69 14.72 0.49
N ARG A 257 5.87 16.01 0.21
CA ARG A 257 6.73 16.90 0.98
C ARG A 257 6.23 17.08 2.41
N ASP A 258 4.96 17.44 2.55
CA ASP A 258 4.38 17.83 3.84
C ASP A 258 4.19 16.62 4.77
N SER A 259 3.97 15.43 4.19
CA SER A 259 3.96 14.16 4.91
C SER A 259 5.34 13.62 5.27
N ARG A 260 6.43 14.22 4.78
CA ARG A 260 7.80 13.71 4.90
C ARG A 260 7.96 12.30 4.33
N SER A 261 7.22 11.96 3.28
CA SER A 261 7.41 10.71 2.57
C SER A 261 8.82 10.62 1.97
N GLU A 262 9.39 9.42 1.86
CA GLU A 262 10.74 9.27 1.28
C GLU A 262 10.71 9.25 -0.24
N MET A 263 9.68 8.66 -0.84
CA MET A 263 9.52 8.56 -2.29
C MET A 263 8.06 8.77 -2.69
N LEU A 264 7.84 9.59 -3.73
CA LEU A 264 6.55 9.74 -4.38
C LEU A 264 6.51 8.93 -5.68
N CYS A 265 5.54 8.06 -5.80
CA CYS A 265 5.21 7.31 -6.99
C CYS A 265 3.91 7.85 -7.59
N LEU A 266 4.01 8.69 -8.62
CA LEU A 266 2.84 9.21 -9.34
C LEU A 266 2.18 8.09 -10.15
N GLN A 267 0.85 8.07 -10.15
CA GLN A 267 0.02 7.13 -10.90
C GLN A 267 -1.34 7.73 -11.27
N HIS A 268 -2.24 6.92 -11.81
CA HIS A 268 -3.61 7.30 -12.17
C HIS A 268 -3.63 8.41 -13.24
N TYR A 269 -2.86 8.19 -14.32
CA TYR A 269 -2.71 9.21 -15.37
C TYR A 269 -3.93 9.28 -16.27
N SER A 270 -4.35 10.50 -16.60
CA SER A 270 -5.37 10.75 -17.62
C SER A 270 -4.98 10.14 -18.97
N PRO A 271 -5.91 9.51 -19.70
CA PRO A 271 -5.65 8.99 -21.04
C PRO A 271 -5.30 10.07 -22.07
N ARG A 272 -5.49 11.34 -21.74
CA ARG A 272 -5.09 12.49 -22.59
C ARG A 272 -3.58 12.60 -22.80
N TYR A 273 -2.79 12.09 -21.84
CA TYR A 273 -1.33 12.17 -21.89
C TYR A 273 -0.73 10.94 -22.54
N SER A 274 0.04 11.17 -23.61
CA SER A 274 0.99 10.17 -24.11
C SER A 274 2.14 9.99 -23.12
N ASP A 275 2.92 8.91 -23.23
CA ASP A 275 4.09 8.65 -22.38
C ASP A 275 5.14 9.78 -22.43
N ARG A 276 5.17 10.55 -23.52
CA ARG A 276 6.06 11.70 -23.66
C ARG A 276 5.53 12.90 -22.84
N GLU A 277 4.24 13.13 -22.87
CA GLU A 277 3.58 14.25 -22.17
C GLU A 277 3.52 14.03 -20.66
N LEU A 278 3.49 12.78 -20.18
CA LEU A 278 3.62 12.49 -18.76
C LEU A 278 4.87 13.07 -18.10
N LYS A 279 5.91 13.41 -18.89
CA LYS A 279 7.09 14.12 -18.37
C LYS A 279 6.77 15.52 -17.84
N ILE A 280 5.68 16.14 -18.28
CA ILE A 280 5.21 17.43 -17.75
C ILE A 280 4.86 17.24 -16.27
N LEU A 281 4.00 16.26 -15.98
CA LEU A 281 3.59 15.92 -14.62
C LEU A 281 4.80 15.62 -13.71
N LEU A 282 5.75 14.82 -14.23
CA LEU A 282 6.96 14.50 -13.49
C LEU A 282 7.80 15.72 -13.16
N ASN A 283 7.97 16.65 -14.12
CA ASN A 283 8.77 17.86 -13.93
C ASN A 283 8.12 18.80 -12.91
N GLU A 284 6.80 18.99 -12.98
CA GLU A 284 6.04 19.76 -12.01
C GLU A 284 6.19 19.18 -10.60
N ALA A 285 5.95 17.89 -10.45
CA ALA A 285 6.08 17.22 -9.15
C ALA A 285 7.51 17.32 -8.61
N LYS A 286 8.54 17.10 -9.44
CA LYS A 286 9.94 17.19 -9.03
C LYS A 286 10.38 18.60 -8.63
N SER A 287 9.70 19.63 -9.08
CA SER A 287 9.98 21.01 -8.65
C SER A 287 9.65 21.23 -7.15
N ILE A 288 8.74 20.44 -6.60
CA ILE A 288 8.32 20.46 -5.19
C ILE A 288 8.96 19.34 -4.39
N PHE A 289 8.98 18.12 -4.94
CA PHE A 289 9.48 16.92 -4.29
C PHE A 289 10.42 16.15 -5.23
N PRO A 290 11.75 16.36 -5.13
CA PRO A 290 12.72 15.80 -6.08
C PRO A 290 12.72 14.28 -6.21
N ASN A 291 12.43 13.55 -5.10
CA ASN A 291 12.37 12.08 -5.11
C ASN A 291 11.00 11.57 -5.61
N THR A 292 10.62 12.05 -6.79
CA THR A 292 9.38 11.64 -7.48
C THR A 292 9.68 10.72 -8.65
N ILE A 293 8.90 9.66 -8.78
CA ILE A 293 8.96 8.70 -9.88
C ILE A 293 7.64 8.71 -10.64
N LEU A 294 7.71 8.75 -11.96
CA LEU A 294 6.60 8.47 -12.84
C LEU A 294 6.46 6.94 -12.95
N THR A 295 5.46 6.38 -12.31
CA THR A 295 5.27 4.93 -12.36
C THR A 295 4.82 4.48 -13.75
N LYS A 296 5.21 3.27 -14.11
CA LYS A 296 4.73 2.57 -15.30
C LYS A 296 4.22 1.21 -14.88
N ASP A 297 3.33 0.66 -15.68
CA ASP A 297 2.85 -0.68 -15.47
C ASP A 297 4.01 -1.68 -15.34
N ARG A 298 3.92 -2.56 -14.37
CA ARG A 298 4.87 -3.61 -14.04
C ARG A 298 6.22 -3.13 -13.48
N MET A 299 6.32 -1.88 -13.05
CA MET A 299 7.46 -1.46 -12.22
C MET A 299 7.40 -2.12 -10.85
N THR A 300 8.56 -2.41 -10.30
CA THR A 300 8.73 -3.00 -8.97
C THR A 300 9.62 -2.11 -8.12
N PHE A 301 9.21 -1.92 -6.87
CA PHE A 301 9.95 -1.16 -5.87
C PHE A 301 10.18 -2.05 -4.66
N GLU A 302 11.35 -1.96 -4.06
CA GLU A 302 11.65 -2.60 -2.78
C GLU A 302 11.72 -1.54 -1.69
N ILE A 303 11.05 -1.80 -0.56
CA ILE A 303 11.16 -0.97 0.64
C ILE A 303 12.15 -1.66 1.57
N PRO A 304 13.39 -1.15 1.71
CA PRO A 304 14.39 -1.74 2.58
C PRO A 304 14.01 -1.56 4.04
N LEU A 305 14.56 -2.40 4.91
CA LEU A 305 14.51 -2.13 6.35
C LEU A 305 15.45 -0.97 6.67
N LYS A 306 14.96 -0.01 7.44
CA LYS A 306 15.79 1.04 8.03
C LYS A 306 16.58 0.47 9.20
N ASP A 307 17.84 0.86 9.32
CA ASP A 307 18.74 0.49 10.44
C ASP A 307 18.35 1.16 11.76
#